data_e2efd4c6267dd6fdebb50b5fb1ced326
#
_entry.id   e2efd4c6267dd6fdebb50b5fb1ced326
#
_cell.length_a   1.000
_cell.length_b   1.000
_cell.length_c   1.000
_cell.angle_alpha   90.00
_cell.angle_beta   90.00
_cell.angle_gamma   90.00
#
_symmetry.space_group_name_H-M   'P 1'
#
loop_
_entity.id
_entity.type
_entity.pdbx_description
1 polymer ?
#
loop_
_entity_poly.entity_id
_entity_poly.type
_entity_poly.pdbx_seq_one_letter_code
_entity_poly.pdbx_strand_id
1 'polypeptide(L)'
;MRVTSLSLSHFRNYECALIEPDAGVTVFTGPNAQGKTNVLEALHLCCLGKSHRTSRDEELIQWGRDSARVTVKTAQRDGTHEVAVVLSRTQRKKKTVRIGLRQAERIGELLGHVCGVLFSPEDLQIVKDGPAERRRFMDMQLSQLRPAYFYALQRAVRTLNQRNALL
;
A
#
# COMPACT_ATOMS: atom_id res chain seq x y z
N MET A 1 -2.43 16.93 -1.92
CA MET A 1 -2.99 15.68 -2.44
C MET A 1 -4.19 15.30 -1.60
N ARG A 2 -5.29 14.89 -2.21
CA ARG A 2 -6.53 14.42 -1.55
C ARG A 2 -7.04 13.19 -2.29
N VAL A 3 -7.44 12.15 -1.57
CA VAL A 3 -8.15 11.01 -2.15
C VAL A 3 -9.55 11.47 -2.57
N THR A 4 -9.93 11.21 -3.81
CA THR A 4 -11.26 11.54 -4.35
C THR A 4 -12.13 10.32 -4.51
N SER A 5 -11.53 9.15 -4.76
CA SER A 5 -12.26 7.88 -4.73
C SER A 5 -11.35 6.71 -4.41
N LEU A 6 -11.90 5.71 -3.77
CA LEU A 6 -11.32 4.40 -3.54
C LEU A 6 -12.31 3.34 -4.06
N SER A 7 -11.90 2.56 -5.06
CA SER A 7 -12.66 1.46 -5.58
C SER A 7 -12.02 0.13 -5.18
N LEU A 8 -12.82 -0.77 -4.65
CA LEU A 8 -12.43 -2.11 -4.23
C LEU A 8 -13.21 -3.14 -5.04
N SER A 9 -12.53 -4.20 -5.48
CA SER A 9 -13.14 -5.35 -6.12
C SER A 9 -12.49 -6.61 -5.59
N HIS A 10 -13.29 -7.49 -5.01
CA HIS A 10 -12.90 -8.77 -4.38
C HIS A 10 -11.73 -8.62 -3.38
N PHE A 11 -11.72 -7.52 -2.62
CA PHE A 11 -10.68 -7.21 -1.67
C PHE A 11 -11.14 -7.50 -0.24
N ARG A 12 -10.49 -8.41 0.45
CA ARG A 12 -10.85 -8.84 1.80
C ARG A 12 -12.33 -9.30 1.85
N ASN A 13 -13.16 -8.60 2.62
CA ASN A 13 -14.61 -8.86 2.73
C ASN A 13 -15.45 -8.08 1.71
N TYR A 14 -14.85 -7.21 0.90
CA TYR A 14 -15.56 -6.43 -0.11
C TYR A 14 -15.63 -7.18 -1.44
N GLU A 15 -16.82 -7.46 -1.90
CA GLU A 15 -17.05 -7.93 -3.27
C GLU A 15 -16.87 -6.77 -4.25
N CYS A 16 -17.56 -5.67 -4.02
CA CYS A 16 -17.43 -4.42 -4.74
C CYS A 16 -17.75 -3.26 -3.79
N ALA A 17 -16.93 -2.21 -3.81
CA ALA A 17 -17.21 -0.97 -3.09
C ALA A 17 -16.62 0.22 -3.82
N LEU A 18 -17.34 1.33 -3.84
CA LEU A 18 -16.85 2.63 -4.23
C LEU A 18 -17.03 3.57 -3.04
N ILE A 19 -15.94 4.19 -2.62
CA ILE A 19 -15.89 5.11 -1.49
C ILE A 19 -15.37 6.43 -2.01
N GLU A 20 -16.14 7.49 -1.86
CA GLU A 20 -15.79 8.86 -2.26
C GLU A 20 -15.73 9.72 -1.00
N PRO A 21 -14.54 9.85 -0.38
CA PRO A 21 -14.38 10.61 0.84
C PRO A 21 -14.51 12.12 0.57
N ASP A 22 -15.16 12.81 1.47
CA ASP A 22 -15.25 14.27 1.45
C ASP A 22 -13.89 14.95 1.67
N ALA A 23 -13.84 16.25 1.43
CA ALA A 23 -12.69 17.06 1.82
C ALA A 23 -12.61 17.15 3.35
N GLY A 24 -11.42 16.87 3.91
CA GLY A 24 -11.19 16.97 5.35
C GLY A 24 -11.24 15.60 6.03
N VAL A 25 -12.09 15.44 7.04
CA VAL A 25 -12.16 14.23 7.87
C VAL A 25 -13.29 13.32 7.42
N THR A 26 -12.96 12.07 7.14
CA THR A 26 -13.94 11.00 6.88
C THR A 26 -13.89 9.98 8.02
N VAL A 27 -15.03 9.68 8.61
CA VAL A 27 -15.16 8.74 9.73
C VAL A 27 -15.93 7.49 9.29
N PHE A 28 -15.32 6.32 9.46
CA PHE A 28 -15.96 5.03 9.24
C PHE A 28 -16.49 4.48 10.56
N THR A 29 -17.80 4.36 10.69
CA THR A 29 -18.49 3.85 11.87
C THR A 29 -19.22 2.54 11.57
N GLY A 30 -19.55 1.77 12.59
CA GLY A 30 -20.31 0.54 12.47
C GLY A 30 -19.75 -0.61 13.33
N PRO A 31 -20.41 -1.77 13.33
CA PRO A 31 -19.97 -2.95 14.10
C PRO A 31 -18.58 -3.44 13.72
N ASN A 32 -17.97 -4.22 14.61
CA ASN A 32 -16.66 -4.83 14.31
C ASN A 32 -16.79 -5.86 13.19
N ALA A 33 -15.66 -6.17 12.54
CA ALA A 33 -15.54 -7.09 11.41
C ALA A 33 -16.26 -6.67 10.10
N GLN A 34 -16.86 -5.48 10.03
CA GLN A 34 -17.53 -5.00 8.80
C GLN A 34 -16.59 -4.46 7.72
N GLY A 35 -15.28 -4.45 7.98
CA GLY A 35 -14.28 -4.07 6.96
C GLY A 35 -13.75 -2.65 7.08
N LYS A 36 -14.09 -1.86 8.12
CA LYS A 36 -13.57 -0.49 8.30
C LYS A 36 -12.05 -0.40 8.16
N THR A 37 -11.33 -1.29 8.83
CA THR A 37 -9.85 -1.36 8.73
C THR A 37 -9.39 -1.81 7.35
N ASN A 38 -10.17 -2.59 6.61
CA ASN A 38 -9.81 -3.05 5.27
C ASN A 38 -9.81 -1.90 4.26
N VAL A 39 -10.60 -0.84 4.49
CA VAL A 39 -10.55 0.41 3.70
C VAL A 39 -9.19 1.09 3.87
N LEU A 40 -8.71 1.22 5.11
CA LEU A 40 -7.40 1.80 5.41
C LEU A 40 -6.27 0.92 4.86
N GLU A 41 -6.41 -0.41 4.96
CA GLU A 41 -5.46 -1.36 4.39
C GLU A 41 -5.37 -1.24 2.87
N ALA A 42 -6.50 -1.02 2.19
CA ALA A 42 -6.54 -0.80 0.75
C ALA A 42 -5.83 0.50 0.33
N LEU A 43 -6.04 1.60 1.07
CA LEU A 43 -5.31 2.86 0.85
C LEU A 43 -3.80 2.67 1.06
N HIS A 44 -3.41 2.02 2.16
CA HIS A 44 -2.00 1.74 2.47
C HIS A 44 -1.34 0.86 1.37
N LEU A 45 -2.08 -0.12 0.83
CA LEU A 45 -1.61 -0.92 -0.29
C LEU A 45 -1.30 -0.07 -1.52
N CYS A 46 -2.11 0.95 -1.81
CA CYS A 46 -1.87 1.89 -2.92
C CYS A 46 -0.76 2.91 -2.63
N CYS A 47 -0.42 3.16 -1.36
CA CYS A 47 0.71 4.03 -0.99
C CYS A 47 2.06 3.31 -1.10
N LEU A 48 2.14 2.07 -0.63
CA LEU A 48 3.40 1.36 -0.40
C LEU A 48 3.53 0.03 -1.15
N GLY A 49 2.49 -0.39 -1.86
CA GLY A 49 2.48 -1.68 -2.56
C GLY A 49 2.44 -2.91 -1.65
N LYS A 50 2.16 -2.73 -0.35
CA LYS A 50 2.08 -3.81 0.63
C LYS A 50 1.02 -3.52 1.70
N SER A 51 0.47 -4.59 2.29
CA SER A 51 -0.37 -4.48 3.48
C SER A 51 0.49 -4.16 4.71
N HIS A 52 -0.11 -3.49 5.71
CA HIS A 52 0.47 -3.30 7.04
C HIS A 52 0.17 -4.49 7.98
N ARG A 53 -0.81 -5.35 7.61
CA ARG A 53 -1.29 -6.45 8.45
C ARG A 53 -0.76 -7.82 8.05
N THR A 54 -0.41 -8.00 6.77
CA THR A 54 0.08 -9.29 6.26
C THR A 54 1.17 -9.09 5.22
N SER A 55 2.11 -10.01 5.19
CA SER A 55 3.11 -10.13 4.13
C SER A 55 2.63 -10.97 2.94
N ARG A 56 1.48 -11.65 3.08
CA ARG A 56 0.92 -12.54 2.06
C ARG A 56 -0.16 -11.83 1.26
N ASP A 57 0.16 -11.40 0.05
CA ASP A 57 -0.79 -10.71 -0.83
C ASP A 57 -2.06 -11.52 -1.13
N GLU A 58 -1.97 -12.85 -1.11
CA GLU A 58 -3.10 -13.74 -1.36
C GLU A 58 -4.20 -13.64 -0.30
N GLU A 59 -3.85 -13.23 0.93
CA GLU A 59 -4.82 -13.01 2.01
C GLU A 59 -5.66 -11.74 1.80
N LEU A 60 -5.23 -10.84 0.91
CA LEU A 60 -5.96 -9.62 0.54
C LEU A 60 -7.08 -9.91 -0.46
N ILE A 61 -6.99 -11.04 -1.17
CA ILE A 61 -7.99 -11.47 -2.15
C ILE A 61 -9.16 -12.10 -1.39
N GLN A 62 -10.38 -11.67 -1.74
CA GLN A 62 -11.60 -12.23 -1.15
C GLN A 62 -11.62 -13.75 -1.26
N TRP A 63 -12.13 -14.41 -0.23
CA TRP A 63 -12.26 -15.86 -0.21
C TRP A 63 -13.09 -16.35 -1.41
N GLY A 64 -12.63 -17.42 -2.07
CA GLY A 64 -13.29 -17.97 -3.25
C GLY A 64 -13.08 -17.18 -4.55
N ARG A 65 -12.23 -16.13 -4.54
CA ARG A 65 -11.89 -15.34 -5.74
C ARG A 65 -10.43 -15.53 -6.12
N ASP A 66 -10.12 -15.39 -7.42
CA ASP A 66 -8.77 -15.56 -7.96
C ASP A 66 -7.98 -14.26 -8.03
N SER A 67 -8.66 -13.13 -7.93
CA SER A 67 -8.01 -11.82 -8.02
C SER A 67 -8.74 -10.76 -7.20
N ALA A 68 -8.01 -9.72 -6.84
CA ALA A 68 -8.55 -8.50 -6.24
C ALA A 68 -7.98 -7.27 -6.94
N ARG A 69 -8.74 -6.19 -6.92
CA ARG A 69 -8.29 -4.89 -7.43
C ARG A 69 -8.61 -3.80 -6.41
N VAL A 70 -7.64 -2.95 -6.18
CA VAL A 70 -7.80 -1.70 -5.43
C VAL A 70 -7.39 -0.56 -6.35
N THR A 71 -8.27 0.42 -6.52
CA THR A 71 -7.98 1.62 -7.32
C THR A 71 -8.22 2.86 -6.47
N VAL A 72 -7.24 3.75 -6.42
CA VAL A 72 -7.32 5.04 -5.74
C VAL A 72 -7.20 6.16 -6.77
N LYS A 73 -8.10 7.12 -6.71
CA LYS A 73 -7.96 8.40 -7.42
C LYS A 73 -7.63 9.50 -6.44
N THR A 74 -6.72 10.36 -6.83
CA THR A 74 -6.30 11.53 -6.02
C THR A 74 -6.35 12.79 -6.84
N ALA A 75 -6.84 13.88 -6.24
CA ALA A 75 -6.64 15.22 -6.75
C ALA A 75 -5.32 15.78 -6.22
N GLN A 76 -4.48 16.24 -7.12
CA GLN A 76 -3.18 16.86 -6.84
C GLN A 76 -3.13 18.23 -7.51
N ARG A 77 -2.04 19.00 -7.33
CA ARG A 77 -1.91 20.34 -7.92
C ARG A 77 -1.86 20.31 -9.45
N ASP A 78 -1.33 19.26 -10.02
CA ASP A 78 -1.12 19.00 -11.44
C ASP A 78 -2.26 18.20 -12.10
N GLY A 79 -3.33 17.89 -11.35
CA GLY A 79 -4.50 17.19 -11.87
C GLY A 79 -4.94 15.97 -11.07
N THR A 80 -5.71 15.11 -11.72
CA THR A 80 -6.18 13.86 -11.12
C THR A 80 -5.24 12.71 -11.49
N HIS A 81 -4.80 11.98 -10.49
CA HIS A 81 -3.96 10.81 -10.64
C HIS A 81 -4.72 9.55 -10.22
N GLU A 82 -4.47 8.46 -10.93
CA GLU A 82 -5.06 7.15 -10.63
C GLU A 82 -3.96 6.13 -10.43
N VAL A 83 -4.10 5.36 -9.38
CA VAL A 83 -3.25 4.20 -9.07
C VAL A 83 -4.13 3.00 -8.84
N ALA A 84 -3.81 1.88 -9.49
CA ALA A 84 -4.47 0.61 -9.25
C ALA A 84 -3.47 -0.48 -8.92
N VAL A 85 -3.77 -1.24 -7.89
CA VAL A 85 -3.04 -2.46 -7.52
C VAL A 85 -3.95 -3.65 -7.80
N VAL A 86 -3.47 -4.58 -8.60
CA VAL A 86 -4.16 -5.84 -8.91
C VAL A 86 -3.36 -6.99 -8.32
N LEU A 87 -4.05 -7.82 -7.56
CA LEU A 87 -3.53 -9.04 -6.95
C LEU A 87 -4.14 -10.25 -7.66
N SER A 88 -3.36 -11.31 -7.86
CA SER A 88 -3.85 -12.53 -8.51
C SER A 88 -3.21 -13.77 -7.91
N ARG A 89 -4.01 -14.82 -7.73
CA ARG A 89 -3.56 -16.15 -7.33
C ARG A 89 -3.05 -16.98 -8.51
N THR A 90 -3.63 -16.74 -9.69
CA THR A 90 -3.44 -17.59 -10.88
C THR A 90 -2.41 -17.03 -11.87
N GLN A 91 -2.24 -15.72 -11.94
CA GLN A 91 -1.31 -15.12 -12.89
C GLN A 91 0.15 -15.30 -12.47
N ARG A 92 1.05 -15.36 -13.48
CA ARG A 92 2.51 -15.42 -13.26
C ARG A 92 3.02 -14.26 -12.40
N LYS A 93 2.55 -13.03 -12.67
CA LYS A 93 2.78 -11.87 -11.81
C LYS A 93 1.67 -11.78 -10.77
N LYS A 94 1.96 -12.19 -9.55
CA LYS A 94 1.00 -12.20 -8.43
C LYS A 94 0.50 -10.81 -8.04
N LYS A 95 1.27 -9.77 -8.34
CA LYS A 95 0.93 -8.37 -8.10
C LYS A 95 1.34 -7.52 -9.28
N THR A 96 0.43 -6.69 -9.77
CA THR A 96 0.69 -5.68 -10.80
C THR A 96 0.19 -4.32 -10.34
N VAL A 97 0.89 -3.26 -10.77
CA VAL A 97 0.56 -1.88 -10.45
C VAL A 97 0.30 -1.14 -11.77
N ARG A 98 -0.74 -0.31 -11.79
CA ARG A 98 -1.01 0.63 -12.89
C ARG A 98 -0.99 2.06 -12.33
N ILE A 99 -0.40 2.96 -13.09
CA ILE A 99 -0.30 4.38 -12.79
C ILE A 99 -0.90 5.10 -14.00
N GLY A 100 -2.11 5.62 -13.84
CA GLY A 100 -2.93 6.08 -14.96
C GLY A 100 -3.17 4.94 -15.97
N LEU A 101 -2.81 5.17 -17.23
CA LEU A 101 -2.95 4.19 -18.32
C LEU A 101 -1.76 3.21 -18.40
N ARG A 102 -0.64 3.52 -17.75
CA ARG A 102 0.60 2.72 -17.85
C ARG A 102 0.66 1.65 -16.77
N GLN A 103 1.06 0.45 -17.15
CA GLN A 103 1.45 -0.58 -16.20
C GLN A 103 2.89 -0.35 -15.76
N ALA A 104 3.12 -0.33 -14.44
CA ALA A 104 4.45 -0.23 -13.87
C ALA A 104 5.25 -1.52 -14.10
N GLU A 105 6.53 -1.39 -14.40
CA GLU A 105 7.43 -2.53 -14.54
C GLU A 105 7.83 -3.08 -13.16
N ARG A 106 7.99 -2.20 -12.19
CA ARG A 106 8.41 -2.50 -10.82
C ARG A 106 7.43 -1.89 -9.81
N ILE A 107 7.15 -2.60 -8.73
CA ILE A 107 6.26 -2.14 -7.66
C ILE A 107 6.74 -0.84 -7.03
N GLY A 108 8.07 -0.62 -6.96
CA GLY A 108 8.63 0.63 -6.42
C GLY A 108 8.27 1.90 -7.19
N GLU A 109 7.82 1.78 -8.45
CA GLU A 109 7.33 2.94 -9.22
C GLU A 109 6.03 3.52 -8.64
N LEU A 110 5.31 2.75 -7.82
CA LEU A 110 4.13 3.21 -7.08
C LEU A 110 4.44 4.35 -6.11
N LEU A 111 5.63 4.33 -5.53
CA LEU A 111 6.03 5.27 -4.48
C LEU A 111 6.00 6.73 -4.98
N GLY A 112 5.43 7.60 -4.17
CA GLY A 112 5.28 9.03 -4.48
C GLY A 112 4.01 9.40 -5.24
N HIS A 113 3.30 8.43 -5.86
CA HIS A 113 2.03 8.73 -6.54
C HIS A 113 0.86 8.90 -5.59
N VAL A 114 0.80 8.06 -4.56
CA VAL A 114 -0.13 8.22 -3.43
C VAL A 114 0.70 8.18 -2.17
N CYS A 115 0.71 9.28 -1.41
CA CYS A 115 1.44 9.37 -0.16
C CYS A 115 0.45 9.40 1.00
N GLY A 116 0.71 8.60 2.00
CA GLY A 116 -0.13 8.53 3.19
C GLY A 116 0.63 8.04 4.40
N VAL A 117 0.20 8.49 5.57
CA VAL A 117 0.66 7.98 6.85
C VAL A 117 -0.50 7.22 7.48
N LEU A 118 -0.28 5.96 7.76
CA LEU A 118 -1.19 5.13 8.53
C LEU A 118 -0.70 5.11 9.98
N PHE A 119 -1.62 5.29 10.90
CA PHE A 119 -1.39 5.04 12.31
C PHE A 119 -2.35 3.94 12.79
N SER A 120 -1.82 2.89 13.34
CA SER A 120 -2.54 1.75 13.87
C SER A 120 -2.09 1.45 15.31
N PRO A 121 -2.85 0.71 16.11
CA PRO A 121 -2.42 0.32 17.45
C PRO A 121 -1.08 -0.42 17.48
N GLU A 122 -0.75 -1.14 16.42
CA GLU A 122 0.52 -1.86 16.26
C GLU A 122 1.72 -0.89 16.15
N ASP A 123 1.50 0.34 15.65
CA ASP A 123 2.55 1.35 15.52
C ASP A 123 3.04 1.87 16.88
N LEU A 124 2.34 1.59 17.98
CA LEU A 124 2.84 1.82 19.33
C LEU A 124 4.14 1.03 19.61
N GLN A 125 4.40 -0.02 18.85
CA GLN A 125 5.65 -0.76 18.88
C GLN A 125 6.85 0.10 18.47
N ILE A 126 6.66 1.14 17.67
CA ILE A 126 7.72 2.11 17.32
C ILE A 126 8.35 2.74 18.59
N VAL A 127 7.55 2.91 19.63
CA VAL A 127 8.00 3.45 20.93
C VAL A 127 8.57 2.36 21.82
N LYS A 128 7.93 1.17 21.83
CA LYS A 128 8.25 0.06 22.74
C LYS A 128 9.40 -0.80 22.23
N ASP A 129 9.46 -1.03 20.92
CA ASP A 129 10.44 -1.91 20.29
C ASP A 129 11.76 -1.15 19.96
N GLY A 130 12.74 -1.95 19.54
CA GLY A 130 14.09 -1.48 19.29
C GLY A 130 14.24 -0.55 18.10
N PRO A 131 15.48 -0.08 17.83
CA PRO A 131 15.79 0.87 16.75
C PRO A 131 15.42 0.38 15.34
N ALA A 132 15.24 -0.93 15.16
CA ALA A 132 14.91 -1.52 13.85
C ALA A 132 13.54 -1.06 13.34
N GLU A 133 12.51 -1.07 14.19
CA GLU A 133 11.16 -0.64 13.81
C GLU A 133 11.12 0.86 13.51
N ARG A 134 11.84 1.68 14.29
CA ARG A 134 11.98 3.12 14.02
C ARG A 134 12.64 3.39 12.67
N ARG A 135 13.73 2.69 12.35
CA ARG A 135 14.38 2.81 11.03
C ARG A 135 13.43 2.39 9.92
N ARG A 136 12.75 1.26 10.07
CA ARG A 136 11.77 0.76 9.08
C ARG A 136 10.66 1.79 8.82
N PHE A 137 10.13 2.42 9.87
CA PHE A 137 9.12 3.47 9.74
C PHE A 137 9.69 4.67 8.95
N MET A 138 10.87 5.17 9.32
CA MET A 138 11.54 6.26 8.63
C MET A 138 11.81 5.92 7.16
N ASP A 139 12.32 4.72 6.88
CA ASP A 139 12.60 4.25 5.53
C ASP A 139 11.34 4.22 4.66
N MET A 140 10.19 3.83 5.22
CA MET A 140 8.91 3.85 4.52
C MET A 140 8.47 5.28 4.17
N GLN A 141 8.57 6.21 5.12
CA GLN A 141 8.18 7.61 4.88
C GLN A 141 9.11 8.28 3.86
N LEU A 142 10.41 8.11 4.02
CA LEU A 142 11.40 8.65 3.07
C LEU A 142 11.24 8.09 1.66
N SER A 143 10.88 6.81 1.55
CA SER A 143 10.63 6.15 0.26
C SER A 143 9.41 6.73 -0.47
N GLN A 144 8.36 7.13 0.26
CA GLN A 144 7.20 7.82 -0.33
C GLN A 144 7.54 9.24 -0.80
N LEU A 145 8.32 9.97 0.00
CA LEU A 145 8.72 11.34 -0.32
C LEU A 145 9.75 11.42 -1.45
N ARG A 146 10.64 10.44 -1.53
CA ARG A 146 11.73 10.37 -2.51
C ARG A 146 11.92 8.94 -3.02
N PRO A 147 11.29 8.55 -4.12
CA PRO A 147 11.42 7.20 -4.69
C PRO A 147 12.88 6.76 -4.94
N ALA A 148 13.77 7.71 -5.25
CA ALA A 148 15.20 7.42 -5.38
C ALA A 148 15.83 6.84 -4.10
N TYR A 149 15.34 7.24 -2.92
CA TYR A 149 15.76 6.70 -1.63
C TYR A 149 15.46 5.20 -1.53
N PHE A 150 14.26 4.79 -1.94
CA PHE A 150 13.87 3.38 -1.94
C PHE A 150 14.84 2.51 -2.74
N TYR A 151 15.20 2.93 -3.95
CA TYR A 151 16.13 2.19 -4.79
C TYR A 151 17.56 2.17 -4.21
N ALA A 152 18.00 3.28 -3.59
CA ALA A 152 19.28 3.33 -2.90
C ALA A 152 19.30 2.38 -1.69
N LEU A 153 18.25 2.39 -0.88
CA LEU A 153 18.09 1.51 0.27
C LEU A 153 18.10 0.02 -0.16
N GLN A 154 17.36 -0.35 -1.20
CA GLN A 154 17.38 -1.72 -1.72
C GLN A 154 18.77 -2.17 -2.14
N ARG A 155 19.54 -1.29 -2.81
CA ARG A 155 20.93 -1.60 -3.19
C ARG A 155 21.81 -1.78 -1.96
N ALA A 156 21.72 -0.87 -0.99
CA ALA A 156 22.49 -0.94 0.25
C ALA A 156 22.23 -2.24 1.03
N VAL A 157 20.96 -2.62 1.21
CA VAL A 157 20.56 -3.86 1.89
C VAL A 157 21.08 -5.09 1.12
N ARG A 158 20.95 -5.10 -0.20
CA ARG A 158 21.46 -6.22 -1.02
C ARG A 158 22.99 -6.37 -0.87
N THR A 159 23.73 -5.27 -0.97
CA THR A 159 25.21 -5.29 -0.83
C THR A 159 25.62 -5.74 0.57
N LEU A 160 24.92 -5.27 1.61
CA LEU A 160 25.16 -5.67 2.98
C LEU A 160 24.96 -7.19 3.19
N ASN A 161 23.84 -7.72 2.65
CA ASN A 161 23.56 -9.16 2.73
C ASN A 161 24.60 -9.98 1.96
N GLN A 162 25.03 -9.53 0.78
CA GLN A 162 26.10 -10.19 0.03
C GLN A 162 27.42 -10.20 0.81
N ARG A 163 27.80 -9.06 1.39
CA ARG A 163 29.00 -8.98 2.22
C ARG A 163 28.93 -9.95 3.41
N ASN A 164 27.80 -9.96 4.14
CA ASN A 164 27.63 -10.80 5.32
C ASN A 164 27.58 -12.31 4.99
N ALA A 165 27.24 -12.67 3.76
CA ALA A 165 27.27 -14.05 3.30
C ALA A 165 28.69 -14.52 2.90
N LEU A 166 29.67 -13.61 2.78
CA LEU A 166 31.07 -13.91 2.47
C LEU A 166 31.95 -13.96 3.73
N LEU A 167 31.43 -13.53 4.87
CA LEU A 167 32.07 -13.56 6.19
C LEU A 167 31.65 -14.78 6.98
#